data_752c228410009448e2477c7bd6d09918
#
_entry.id   752c228410009448e2477c7bd6d09918
#
_cell.length_a   1.000
_cell.length_b   1.000
_cell.length_c   1.000
_cell.angle_alpha   90.00
_cell.angle_beta   90.00
_cell.angle_gamma   90.00
#
_symmetry.space_group_name_H-M   'P 1'
#
loop_
_entity.id
_entity.type
_entity.pdbx_description
1 polymer ?
#
loop_
_entity_poly.entity_id
_entity_poly.type
_entity_poly.pdbx_seq_one_letter_code
_entity_poly.pdbx_strand_id
1 'polypeptide(L)'
;FLAACIYFFVNYKKVPYDKNGNPLIAEMTTEPKTHRPKPTGRVFDHTGREVEPEYWLGKYSDMPHILSFLNLDYQTIFEVLETDPEVAPLLGPFQTAMKNKAMEQLEGMIGTLRVYTSRLATKESYWIFHKDGDDFDLKVSDPKNPSYLLIANDPEMESIIGALNA
;
A
#
# COMPACT_ATOMS: atom_id res chain seq x y z
N PHE A 1 -9.56 -3.07 -7.42
CA PHE A 1 -9.54 -2.95 -5.96
C PHE A 1 -8.11 -3.05 -5.41
N LEU A 2 -7.41 -4.18 -5.62
CA LEU A 2 -6.02 -4.33 -5.16
C LEU A 2 -5.11 -3.21 -5.66
N ALA A 3 -5.21 -2.83 -6.93
CA ALA A 3 -4.46 -1.71 -7.49
C ALA A 3 -4.75 -0.38 -6.77
N ALA A 4 -6.00 -0.14 -6.35
CA ALA A 4 -6.36 1.04 -5.56
C ALA A 4 -5.69 1.02 -4.19
N CYS A 5 -5.66 -0.14 -3.53
CA CYS A 5 -4.96 -0.30 -2.24
C CYS A 5 -3.45 -0.07 -2.38
N ILE A 6 -2.82 -0.69 -3.39
CA ILE A 6 -1.38 -0.52 -3.65
C ILE A 6 -1.07 0.96 -3.92
N TYR A 7 -1.83 1.60 -4.81
CA TYR A 7 -1.64 3.01 -5.14
C TYR A 7 -1.77 3.90 -3.91
N PHE A 8 -2.82 3.68 -3.11
CA PHE A 8 -3.03 4.41 -1.86
C PHE A 8 -1.83 4.28 -0.92
N PHE A 9 -1.36 3.07 -0.64
CA PHE A 9 -0.27 2.86 0.31
C PHE A 9 1.09 3.35 -0.21
N VAL A 10 1.35 3.26 -1.52
CA VAL A 10 2.58 3.80 -2.13
C VAL A 10 2.63 5.32 -1.99
N ASN A 11 1.49 5.99 -2.15
CA ASN A 11 1.41 7.45 -2.09
C ASN A 11 1.02 7.98 -0.70
N TYR A 12 0.72 7.08 0.26
CA TYR A 12 0.28 7.47 1.58
C TYR A 12 1.37 8.22 2.35
N LYS A 13 1.07 9.47 2.67
CA LYS A 13 1.92 10.36 3.46
C LYS A 13 1.30 10.51 4.84
N LYS A 14 1.83 9.81 5.81
CA LYS A 14 1.47 10.07 7.20
C LYS A 14 2.23 11.31 7.66
N VAL A 15 1.56 12.21 8.40
CA VAL A 15 2.24 13.27 9.14
C VAL A 15 3.23 12.60 10.10
N PRO A 16 4.54 12.89 10.00
CA PRO A 16 5.54 12.20 10.78
C PRO A 16 5.42 12.55 12.27
N TYR A 17 5.82 11.60 13.09
CA TYR A 17 6.13 11.87 14.49
C TYR A 17 7.62 12.22 14.59
N ASP A 18 7.98 13.04 15.58
CA ASP A 18 9.37 13.28 15.93
C ASP A 18 10.00 12.02 16.56
N LYS A 19 11.32 12.06 16.80
CA LYS A 19 12.06 10.96 17.43
C LYS A 19 11.56 10.56 18.83
N ASN A 20 10.78 11.45 19.47
CA ASN A 20 10.22 11.26 20.80
C ASN A 20 8.77 10.78 20.74
N GLY A 21 8.20 10.57 19.55
CA GLY A 21 6.83 10.15 19.36
C GLY A 21 5.80 11.27 19.43
N ASN A 22 6.21 12.55 19.40
CA ASN A 22 5.28 13.67 19.36
C ASN A 22 4.83 13.94 17.93
N PRO A 23 3.54 14.24 17.69
CA PRO A 23 3.04 14.53 16.37
C PRO A 23 3.61 15.85 15.83
N LEU A 24 4.03 15.84 14.58
CA LEU A 24 4.47 17.02 13.84
C LEU A 24 3.29 17.65 13.10
N ILE A 25 3.32 18.96 12.92
CA ILE A 25 2.28 19.73 12.24
C ILE A 25 2.77 20.07 10.84
N ALA A 26 2.10 19.53 9.80
CA ALA A 26 2.39 19.89 8.43
C ALA A 26 1.75 21.24 8.08
N GLU A 27 2.53 22.14 7.49
CA GLU A 27 2.02 23.38 6.94
C GLU A 27 1.17 23.07 5.69
N MET A 28 -0.04 23.59 5.66
CA MET A 28 -0.96 23.42 4.55
C MET A 28 -1.12 24.72 3.76
N THR A 29 -1.13 24.62 2.45
CA THR A 29 -1.49 25.73 1.54
C THR A 29 -2.68 25.32 0.69
N THR A 30 -3.37 26.31 0.11
CA THR A 30 -4.48 26.04 -0.80
C THR A 30 -3.97 26.05 -2.23
N GLU A 31 -4.20 24.96 -2.96
CA GLU A 31 -3.82 24.88 -4.36
C GLU A 31 -4.68 25.85 -5.20
N PRO A 32 -4.07 26.74 -6.00
CA PRO A 32 -4.82 27.80 -6.71
C PRO A 32 -5.87 27.31 -7.71
N LYS A 33 -5.64 26.13 -8.30
CA LYS A 33 -6.54 25.56 -9.34
C LYS A 33 -7.70 24.76 -8.77
N THR A 34 -7.47 24.01 -7.70
CA THR A 34 -8.45 23.06 -7.15
C THR A 34 -9.10 23.54 -5.87
N HIS A 35 -8.58 24.62 -5.26
CA HIS A 35 -8.95 25.14 -3.95
C HIS A 35 -8.85 24.06 -2.82
N ARG A 36 -8.05 23.03 -3.03
CA ARG A 36 -7.84 21.95 -2.05
C ARG A 36 -6.63 22.24 -1.17
N PRO A 37 -6.66 21.85 0.11
CA PRO A 37 -5.50 21.95 0.97
C PRO A 37 -4.40 20.98 0.47
N LYS A 38 -3.20 21.51 0.32
CA LYS A 38 -2.02 20.76 -0.09
C LYS A 38 -0.88 21.05 0.89
N PRO A 39 -0.12 20.02 1.34
CA PRO A 39 1.03 20.26 2.20
C PRO A 39 2.13 21.01 1.44
N THR A 40 2.72 22.03 2.07
CA THR A 40 3.85 22.82 1.53
C THR A 40 5.16 22.03 1.55
N GLY A 41 5.22 20.96 2.32
CA GLY A 41 6.43 20.21 2.61
C GLY A 41 7.15 20.66 3.88
N ARG A 42 6.75 21.78 4.48
CA ARG A 42 7.29 22.24 5.76
C ARG A 42 6.54 21.58 6.91
N VAL A 43 7.29 21.19 7.92
CA VAL A 43 6.76 20.53 9.11
C VAL A 43 7.29 21.21 10.35
N PHE A 44 6.41 21.39 11.34
CA PHE A 44 6.71 22.08 12.58
C PHE A 44 6.48 21.15 13.78
N ASP A 45 7.28 21.31 14.80
CA ASP A 45 7.05 20.65 16.09
C ASP A 45 5.95 21.35 16.89
N HIS A 46 5.61 20.81 18.05
CA HIS A 46 4.60 21.36 18.96
C HIS A 46 4.98 22.75 19.52
N THR A 47 6.24 23.17 19.39
CA THR A 47 6.74 24.50 19.80
C THR A 47 6.67 25.53 18.67
N GLY A 48 6.28 25.11 17.45
CA GLY A 48 6.25 25.93 16.25
C GLY A 48 7.62 26.09 15.57
N ARG A 49 8.62 25.28 15.96
CA ARG A 49 9.92 25.26 15.30
C ARG A 49 9.85 24.35 14.07
N GLU A 50 10.36 24.85 12.94
CA GLU A 50 10.50 24.04 11.73
C GLU A 50 11.53 22.93 11.95
N VAL A 51 11.14 21.70 11.58
CA VAL A 51 11.97 20.49 11.65
C VAL A 51 12.03 19.84 10.29
N GLU A 52 13.12 19.12 10.00
CA GLU A 52 13.20 18.33 8.79
C GLU A 52 12.15 17.21 8.81
N PRO A 53 11.29 17.13 7.78
CA PRO A 53 10.27 16.12 7.73
C PRO A 53 10.89 14.75 7.46
N GLU A 54 10.74 13.82 8.37
CA GLU A 54 10.90 12.40 8.04
C GLU A 54 9.65 11.95 7.26
N TYR A 55 9.67 12.07 5.93
CA TYR A 55 8.60 11.57 5.10
C TYR A 55 8.63 10.04 5.06
N TRP A 56 7.57 9.45 5.53
CA TRP A 56 7.37 8.01 5.46
C TRP A 56 6.49 7.66 4.24
N LEU A 57 6.88 8.19 3.08
CA LEU A 57 6.22 7.85 1.84
C LEU A 57 6.33 6.35 1.60
N GLY A 58 5.20 5.70 1.40
CA GLY A 58 5.15 4.27 1.13
C GLY A 58 5.58 3.37 2.31
N LYS A 59 5.58 3.86 3.54
CA LYS A 59 5.95 3.04 4.72
C LYS A 59 5.14 1.75 4.83
N TYR A 60 3.87 1.80 4.46
CA TYR A 60 2.93 0.67 4.53
C TYR A 60 2.64 0.07 3.16
N SER A 61 3.51 0.29 2.16
CA SER A 61 3.32 -0.21 0.80
C SER A 61 3.80 -1.64 0.59
N ASP A 62 4.29 -2.28 1.63
CA ASP A 62 4.68 -3.68 1.56
C ASP A 62 3.47 -4.61 1.54
N MET A 63 3.67 -5.82 1.02
CA MET A 63 2.61 -6.80 0.88
C MET A 63 1.94 -7.18 2.21
N PRO A 64 2.66 -7.38 3.32
CA PRO A 64 2.05 -7.68 4.61
C PRO A 64 1.03 -6.63 5.08
N HIS A 65 1.35 -5.35 4.94
CA HIS A 65 0.44 -4.27 5.32
C HIS A 65 -0.79 -4.22 4.40
N ILE A 66 -0.59 -4.37 3.09
CA ILE A 66 -1.68 -4.39 2.11
C ILE A 66 -2.62 -5.57 2.37
N LEU A 67 -2.09 -6.77 2.62
CA LEU A 67 -2.89 -7.94 2.93
C LEU A 67 -3.66 -7.79 4.25
N SER A 68 -3.01 -7.21 5.26
CA SER A 68 -3.67 -6.92 6.55
C SER A 68 -4.82 -5.92 6.38
N PHE A 69 -4.64 -4.90 5.54
CA PHE A 69 -5.68 -3.94 5.21
C PHE A 69 -6.85 -4.60 4.45
N LEU A 70 -6.57 -5.48 3.50
CA LEU A 70 -7.60 -6.21 2.75
C LEU A 70 -8.43 -7.18 3.60
N ASN A 71 -7.97 -7.53 4.80
CA ASN A 71 -8.72 -8.35 5.76
C ASN A 71 -9.74 -7.55 6.59
N LEU A 72 -9.71 -6.22 6.54
CA LEU A 72 -10.72 -5.37 7.16
C LEU A 72 -12.08 -5.54 6.46
N ASP A 73 -13.14 -5.06 7.09
CA ASP A 73 -14.43 -4.97 6.41
C ASP A 73 -14.36 -3.98 5.24
N TYR A 74 -15.14 -4.25 4.21
CA TYR A 74 -15.08 -3.46 2.98
C TYR A 74 -15.55 -2.02 3.14
N GLN A 75 -16.42 -1.72 4.12
CA GLN A 75 -16.88 -0.36 4.38
C GLN A 75 -15.72 0.48 4.90
N THR A 76 -15.01 -0.02 5.90
CA THR A 76 -13.78 0.60 6.43
C THR A 76 -12.73 0.80 5.33
N ILE A 77 -12.53 -0.21 4.47
CA ILE A 77 -11.57 -0.11 3.37
C ILE A 77 -11.96 1.04 2.41
N PHE A 78 -13.24 1.13 2.02
CA PHE A 78 -13.70 2.20 1.14
C PHE A 78 -13.58 3.58 1.79
N GLU A 79 -13.98 3.72 3.06
CA GLU A 79 -13.85 4.97 3.80
C GLU A 79 -12.40 5.48 3.81
N VAL A 80 -11.45 4.59 4.02
CA VAL A 80 -10.02 4.93 4.00
C VAL A 80 -9.55 5.30 2.60
N LEU A 81 -9.87 4.49 1.58
CA LEU A 81 -9.42 4.74 0.20
C LEU A 81 -10.03 6.01 -0.40
N GLU A 82 -11.26 6.36 -0.03
CA GLU A 82 -11.94 7.57 -0.49
C GLU A 82 -11.35 8.86 0.09
N THR A 83 -10.52 8.77 1.11
CA THR A 83 -9.77 9.94 1.63
C THR A 83 -8.77 10.49 0.61
N ASP A 84 -8.33 9.68 -0.35
CA ASP A 84 -7.44 10.10 -1.42
C ASP A 84 -8.23 10.29 -2.74
N PRO A 85 -8.35 11.54 -3.23
CA PRO A 85 -9.08 11.83 -4.47
C PRO A 85 -8.50 11.15 -5.72
N GLU A 86 -7.22 10.78 -5.71
CA GLU A 86 -6.57 10.12 -6.85
C GLU A 86 -6.91 8.63 -6.91
N VAL A 87 -7.32 8.05 -5.80
CA VAL A 87 -7.79 6.66 -5.70
C VAL A 87 -9.23 6.49 -6.15
N ALA A 88 -10.06 7.53 -6.00
CA ALA A 88 -11.49 7.47 -6.30
C ALA A 88 -11.83 6.92 -7.71
N PRO A 89 -11.11 7.28 -8.80
CA PRO A 89 -11.36 6.69 -10.12
C PRO A 89 -11.14 5.17 -10.19
N LEU A 90 -10.23 4.64 -9.38
CA LEU A 90 -9.93 3.20 -9.31
C LEU A 90 -11.03 2.41 -8.58
N LEU A 91 -11.87 3.09 -7.82
CA LEU A 91 -12.98 2.51 -7.07
C LEU A 91 -14.31 2.55 -7.83
N GLY A 92 -14.37 3.18 -9.00
CA GLY A 92 -15.61 3.43 -9.75
C GLY A 92 -16.55 2.22 -9.87
N PRO A 93 -16.10 1.04 -10.31
CA PRO A 93 -16.95 -0.16 -10.41
C PRO A 93 -17.54 -0.59 -9.07
N PHE A 94 -16.77 -0.48 -7.99
CA PHE A 94 -17.18 -0.87 -6.64
C PHE A 94 -18.16 0.15 -6.06
N GLN A 95 -17.90 1.44 -6.24
CA GLN A 95 -18.81 2.51 -5.83
C GLN A 95 -20.15 2.40 -6.56
N THR A 96 -20.15 1.99 -7.82
CA THR A 96 -21.38 1.76 -8.59
C THR A 96 -22.18 0.61 -8.01
N ALA A 97 -21.53 -0.50 -7.67
CA ALA A 97 -22.20 -1.62 -7.01
C ALA A 97 -22.80 -1.23 -5.65
N MET A 98 -22.08 -0.44 -4.85
CA MET A 98 -22.59 0.09 -3.58
C MET A 98 -23.80 0.99 -3.78
N LYS A 99 -23.75 1.96 -4.69
CA LYS A 99 -24.86 2.89 -5.01
C LYS A 99 -26.11 2.15 -5.50
N ASN A 100 -25.92 1.10 -6.27
CA ASN A 100 -27.01 0.27 -6.79
C ASN A 100 -27.50 -0.78 -5.78
N LYS A 101 -26.96 -0.80 -4.57
CA LYS A 101 -27.24 -1.80 -3.53
C LYS A 101 -27.03 -3.25 -4.01
N ALA A 102 -26.12 -3.44 -4.96
CA ALA A 102 -25.73 -4.74 -5.50
C ALA A 102 -24.69 -5.40 -4.56
N MET A 103 -25.06 -5.63 -3.31
CA MET A 103 -24.13 -6.09 -2.27
C MET A 103 -23.58 -7.48 -2.59
N GLU A 104 -24.41 -8.39 -3.12
CA GLU A 104 -23.96 -9.74 -3.51
C GLU A 104 -22.86 -9.69 -4.57
N GLN A 105 -22.97 -8.77 -5.55
CA GLN A 105 -21.94 -8.57 -6.56
C GLN A 105 -20.66 -8.02 -5.94
N LEU A 106 -20.77 -7.06 -5.03
CA LEU A 106 -19.64 -6.47 -4.32
C LEU A 106 -18.92 -7.53 -3.48
N GLU A 107 -19.66 -8.30 -2.70
CA GLU A 107 -19.12 -9.40 -1.90
C GLU A 107 -18.44 -10.47 -2.74
N GLY A 108 -19.02 -10.81 -3.91
CA GLY A 108 -18.42 -11.73 -4.85
C GLY A 108 -17.06 -11.24 -5.39
N MET A 109 -16.96 -9.96 -5.75
CA MET A 109 -15.70 -9.36 -6.23
C MET A 109 -14.63 -9.36 -5.13
N ILE A 110 -15.01 -8.94 -3.91
CA ILE A 110 -14.07 -8.87 -2.77
C ILE A 110 -13.72 -10.28 -2.29
N GLY A 111 -14.68 -11.19 -2.25
CA GLY A 111 -14.46 -12.59 -1.88
C GLY A 111 -13.48 -13.27 -2.81
N THR A 112 -13.60 -13.06 -4.12
CA THR A 112 -12.66 -13.56 -5.12
C THR A 112 -11.25 -13.05 -4.86
N LEU A 113 -11.09 -11.75 -4.61
CA LEU A 113 -9.79 -11.18 -4.27
C LEU A 113 -9.20 -11.82 -3.02
N ARG A 114 -10.00 -11.98 -1.97
CA ARG A 114 -9.56 -12.60 -0.71
C ARG A 114 -9.09 -14.04 -0.89
N VAL A 115 -9.73 -14.82 -1.75
CA VAL A 115 -9.28 -16.18 -2.08
C VAL A 115 -7.88 -16.16 -2.68
N TYR A 116 -7.61 -15.28 -3.63
CA TYR A 116 -6.28 -15.18 -4.25
C TYR A 116 -5.23 -14.62 -3.28
N THR A 117 -5.56 -13.58 -2.52
CA THR A 117 -4.61 -12.96 -1.60
C THR A 117 -4.34 -13.80 -0.35
N SER A 118 -5.27 -14.68 0.07
CA SER A 118 -5.08 -15.57 1.21
C SER A 118 -3.88 -16.51 1.05
N ARG A 119 -3.55 -16.88 -0.19
CA ARG A 119 -2.37 -17.70 -0.50
C ARG A 119 -1.06 -16.99 -0.16
N LEU A 120 -1.06 -15.67 -0.18
CA LEU A 120 0.09 -14.84 0.16
C LEU A 120 0.13 -14.46 1.66
N ALA A 121 -0.93 -14.78 2.41
CA ALA A 121 -1.04 -14.47 3.84
C ALA A 121 -0.34 -15.52 4.72
N THR A 122 0.89 -15.87 4.39
CA THR A 122 1.73 -16.83 5.14
C THR A 122 2.89 -16.09 5.82
N LYS A 123 3.46 -16.71 6.85
CA LYS A 123 4.63 -16.16 7.55
C LYS A 123 5.83 -15.98 6.62
N GLU A 124 6.02 -16.94 5.71
CA GLU A 124 7.09 -16.95 4.72
C GLU A 124 6.94 -15.79 3.75
N SER A 125 5.73 -15.59 3.21
CA SER A 125 5.42 -14.46 2.32
C SER A 125 5.61 -13.13 3.05
N TYR A 126 5.18 -13.02 4.30
CA TYR A 126 5.36 -11.82 5.10
C TYR A 126 6.84 -11.52 5.34
N TRP A 127 7.64 -12.55 5.59
CA TRP A 127 9.08 -12.37 5.78
C TRP A 127 9.80 -11.93 4.50
N ILE A 128 9.43 -12.53 3.36
CA ILE A 128 10.05 -12.20 2.05
C ILE A 128 9.67 -10.80 1.57
N PHE A 129 8.41 -10.40 1.75
CA PHE A 129 7.89 -9.14 1.21
C PHE A 129 7.90 -7.98 2.20
N HIS A 130 8.46 -8.17 3.38
CA HIS A 130 8.57 -7.09 4.36
C HIS A 130 9.63 -6.07 3.94
N LYS A 131 9.28 -4.78 4.06
CA LYS A 131 10.11 -3.68 3.58
C LYS A 131 11.47 -3.54 4.30
N ASP A 132 11.54 -3.95 5.57
CA ASP A 132 12.76 -3.87 6.38
C ASP A 132 13.65 -5.12 6.22
N GLY A 133 13.38 -5.97 5.21
CA GLY A 133 14.22 -7.10 4.84
C GLY A 133 15.46 -6.66 4.06
N ASP A 134 16.40 -7.58 3.89
CA ASP A 134 17.57 -7.36 3.05
C ASP A 134 17.14 -7.19 1.58
N ASP A 135 17.56 -6.11 0.95
CA ASP A 135 17.34 -5.90 -0.48
C ASP A 135 18.23 -6.84 -1.30
N PHE A 136 17.60 -7.70 -2.06
CA PHE A 136 18.29 -8.53 -3.03
C PHE A 136 18.19 -7.91 -4.43
N ASP A 137 19.22 -7.18 -4.82
CA ASP A 137 19.30 -6.57 -6.17
C ASP A 137 19.88 -7.58 -7.17
N LEU A 138 18.99 -8.23 -7.91
CA LEU A 138 19.36 -9.23 -8.91
C LEU A 138 19.58 -8.57 -10.27
N LYS A 139 20.83 -8.32 -10.62
CA LYS A 139 21.24 -7.78 -11.93
C LYS A 139 21.50 -8.89 -12.95
N VAL A 140 20.51 -9.74 -13.19
CA VAL A 140 20.67 -10.88 -14.14
C VAL A 140 21.08 -10.43 -15.54
N SER A 141 20.68 -9.23 -15.94
CA SER A 141 20.97 -8.65 -17.27
C SER A 141 22.21 -7.76 -17.31
N ASP A 142 23.00 -7.69 -16.25
CA ASP A 142 24.22 -6.88 -16.25
C ASP A 142 25.34 -7.59 -17.04
N PRO A 143 25.75 -7.08 -18.21
CA PRO A 143 26.82 -7.70 -19.02
C PRO A 143 28.20 -7.68 -18.35
N LYS A 144 28.39 -6.86 -17.30
CA LYS A 144 29.65 -6.79 -16.53
C LYS A 144 29.71 -7.81 -15.41
N ASN A 145 28.53 -8.26 -14.90
CA ASN A 145 28.39 -9.25 -13.86
C ASN A 145 27.35 -10.30 -14.25
N PRO A 146 27.63 -11.15 -15.24
CA PRO A 146 26.67 -12.16 -15.66
C PRO A 146 26.37 -13.11 -14.51
N SER A 147 25.11 -13.25 -14.15
CA SER A 147 24.65 -14.12 -13.08
C SER A 147 23.52 -15.02 -13.54
N TYR A 148 23.42 -16.20 -12.96
CA TYR A 148 22.33 -17.14 -13.20
C TYR A 148 21.38 -17.09 -12.01
N LEU A 149 20.09 -16.87 -12.28
CA LEU A 149 19.04 -17.02 -11.29
C LEU A 149 18.46 -18.43 -11.36
N LEU A 150 18.63 -19.20 -10.30
CA LEU A 150 17.99 -20.50 -10.14
C LEU A 150 16.85 -20.34 -9.16
N ILE A 151 15.62 -20.44 -9.68
CA ILE A 151 14.41 -20.40 -8.87
C ILE A 151 13.98 -21.85 -8.63
N ALA A 152 14.08 -22.31 -7.36
CA ALA A 152 13.62 -23.62 -6.98
C ALA A 152 12.09 -23.61 -6.84
N ASN A 153 11.45 -24.65 -7.34
CA ASN A 153 10.03 -24.90 -7.14
C ASN A 153 9.87 -26.17 -6.31
N ASP A 154 9.21 -26.05 -5.17
CA ASP A 154 8.87 -27.19 -4.32
C ASP A 154 7.43 -27.63 -4.64
N PRO A 155 7.21 -28.84 -5.17
CA PRO A 155 5.86 -29.32 -5.53
C PRO A 155 4.89 -29.38 -4.35
N GLU A 156 5.39 -29.56 -3.11
CA GLU A 156 4.55 -29.57 -1.91
C GLU A 156 4.06 -28.17 -1.52
N MET A 157 4.77 -27.13 -1.97
CA MET A 157 4.46 -25.73 -1.71
C MET A 157 4.04 -24.97 -2.97
N GLU A 158 3.65 -25.66 -4.03
CA GLU A 158 3.34 -25.06 -5.34
C GLU A 158 2.31 -23.91 -5.27
N SER A 159 1.33 -24.03 -4.37
CA SER A 159 0.30 -22.99 -4.21
C SER A 159 0.84 -21.65 -3.69
N ILE A 160 1.94 -21.67 -2.97
CA ILE A 160 2.60 -20.50 -2.39
C ILE A 160 3.74 -20.06 -3.30
N ILE A 161 4.64 -20.97 -3.64
CA ILE A 161 5.83 -20.70 -4.45
C ILE A 161 5.45 -20.32 -5.87
N GLY A 162 4.42 -20.93 -6.45
CA GLY A 162 3.90 -20.56 -7.77
C GLY A 162 3.40 -19.12 -7.83
N ALA A 163 2.80 -18.61 -6.75
CA ALA A 163 2.38 -17.21 -6.65
C ALA A 163 3.55 -16.23 -6.44
N LEU A 164 4.67 -16.73 -5.86
CA LEU A 164 5.88 -15.93 -5.65
C LEU A 164 6.78 -15.87 -6.89
N ASN A 165 6.71 -16.90 -7.74
CA ASN A 165 7.53 -17.03 -8.95
C ASN A 165 6.85 -16.48 -10.22
N ALA A 166 5.58 -16.09 -10.13
CA ALA A 166 4.82 -15.52 -11.23
C ALA A 166 5.07 -14.03 -11.42
#